data_39e2ad8fcb4050ff848210cac0f0dfaa
#
_entry.id   39e2ad8fcb4050ff848210cac0f0dfaa
#
_cell.length_a   1.000
_cell.length_b   1.000
_cell.length_c   1.000
_cell.angle_alpha   90.00
_cell.angle_beta   90.00
_cell.angle_gamma   90.00
#
_symmetry.space_group_name_H-M   'P 1'
#
loop_
_entity.id
_entity.type
_entity.pdbx_description
1 polymer ?
#
loop_
_entity_poly.entity_id
_entity_poly.type
_entity_poly.pdbx_seq_one_letter_code
_entity_poly.pdbx_strand_id
1 'polypeptide(L)'
;MQGESASSSGNLRTQKGLTTSRSLGVNVTYDWQRVKLRSNIQYVGTDRLEDSRTTVDNYLRKDKSITESTGHNRQGNDNLVANAFLEWKMDSVTTLIFRPQYRTAVNDRGSSGFQQGWGNDVLLNERKSSGTTHSSSYNMTICLL
;
A
#
# COMPACT_ATOMS: atom_id res chain seq x y z
N MET A 1 -45.66 30.19 10.27
CA MET A 1 -45.50 28.89 9.60
C MET A 1 -44.04 28.77 9.21
N GLN A 2 -43.25 28.03 9.99
CA GLN A 2 -41.89 27.70 9.67
C GLN A 2 -41.94 26.46 8.72
N GLY A 3 -41.49 26.66 7.50
CA GLY A 3 -41.37 25.59 6.55
C GLY A 3 -40.08 24.78 6.76
N GLU A 4 -40.19 23.59 7.30
CA GLU A 4 -39.10 22.64 7.34
C GLU A 4 -38.70 22.27 5.90
N SER A 5 -37.47 22.59 5.51
CA SER A 5 -36.86 22.14 4.29
C SER A 5 -36.25 20.75 4.54
N ALA A 6 -37.00 19.72 4.18
CA ALA A 6 -36.48 18.37 4.15
C ALA A 6 -35.55 18.21 2.94
N SER A 7 -34.26 18.15 3.18
CA SER A 7 -33.29 17.70 2.19
C SER A 7 -33.01 16.21 2.43
N SER A 8 -33.29 15.36 1.46
CA SER A 8 -32.88 13.96 1.50
C SER A 8 -31.63 13.79 0.60
N SER A 9 -30.57 13.26 1.15
CA SER A 9 -29.38 12.86 0.39
C SER A 9 -29.22 11.35 0.46
N GLY A 10 -29.20 10.70 -0.70
CA GLY A 10 -28.85 9.29 -0.85
C GLY A 10 -27.39 9.15 -1.25
N ASN A 11 -26.61 8.34 -0.56
CA ASN A 11 -25.25 8.03 -0.91
C ASN A 11 -25.09 6.51 -1.12
N LEU A 12 -24.83 6.11 -2.35
CA LEU A 12 -24.53 4.73 -2.73
C LEU A 12 -23.06 4.61 -3.06
N ARG A 13 -22.34 3.79 -2.30
CA ARG A 13 -20.94 3.47 -2.54
C ARG A 13 -20.77 1.99 -2.81
N THR A 14 -20.22 1.66 -3.97
CA THR A 14 -19.79 0.31 -4.32
C THR A 14 -18.27 0.28 -4.41
N GLN A 15 -17.66 -0.68 -3.73
CA GLN A 15 -16.22 -0.85 -3.72
C GLN A 15 -15.90 -2.30 -4.04
N LYS A 16 -15.05 -2.52 -5.04
CA LYS A 16 -14.48 -3.82 -5.38
C LYS A 16 -12.97 -3.73 -5.25
N GLY A 17 -12.36 -4.73 -4.61
CA GLY A 17 -10.91 -4.78 -4.46
C GLY A 17 -10.39 -6.19 -4.71
N LEU A 18 -9.24 -6.28 -5.38
CA LEU A 18 -8.46 -7.50 -5.53
C LEU A 18 -7.09 -7.27 -4.90
N THR A 19 -6.70 -8.18 -4.02
CA THR A 19 -5.36 -8.15 -3.42
C THR A 19 -4.65 -9.46 -3.77
N THR A 20 -3.49 -9.33 -4.38
CA THR A 20 -2.60 -10.46 -4.68
C THR A 20 -1.35 -10.31 -3.83
N SER A 21 -1.00 -11.35 -3.08
CA SER A 21 0.19 -11.36 -2.25
C SER A 21 1.10 -12.52 -2.67
N ARG A 22 2.40 -12.26 -2.69
CA ARG A 22 3.44 -13.24 -2.99
C ARG A 22 4.52 -13.13 -1.93
N SER A 23 5.01 -14.25 -1.44
CA SER A 23 6.08 -14.28 -0.46
C SER A 23 7.06 -15.39 -0.77
N LEU A 24 8.32 -15.10 -0.54
CA LEU A 24 9.41 -16.05 -0.65
C LEU A 24 10.33 -15.86 0.56
N GLY A 25 10.69 -16.96 1.21
CA GLY A 25 11.62 -16.94 2.34
C GLY A 25 12.68 -18.04 2.17
N VAL A 26 13.92 -17.68 2.43
CA VAL A 26 15.05 -18.59 2.44
C VAL A 26 15.79 -18.44 3.76
N ASN A 27 16.01 -19.57 4.44
CA ASN A 27 16.80 -19.64 5.66
C ASN A 27 17.99 -20.55 5.42
N VAL A 28 19.18 -20.07 5.77
CA VAL A 28 20.41 -20.81 5.70
C VAL A 28 21.01 -20.89 7.10
N THR A 29 21.32 -22.09 7.56
CA THR A 29 22.04 -22.30 8.82
C THR A 29 23.22 -23.21 8.54
N TYR A 30 24.39 -22.76 8.94
CA TYR A 30 25.63 -23.50 8.83
C TYR A 30 26.37 -23.44 10.15
N ASP A 31 26.69 -24.59 10.71
CA ASP A 31 27.41 -24.72 11.98
C ASP A 31 28.62 -25.63 11.76
N TRP A 32 29.80 -25.06 11.92
CA TRP A 32 31.05 -25.78 11.84
C TRP A 32 31.91 -25.36 13.05
N GLN A 33 32.77 -26.20 13.48
CA GLN A 33 33.58 -26.14 14.70
C GLN A 33 33.92 -24.73 15.24
N ARG A 34 34.24 -23.79 14.35
CA ARG A 34 34.63 -22.40 14.69
C ARG A 34 33.78 -21.34 14.04
N VAL A 35 32.87 -21.71 13.15
CA VAL A 35 32.05 -20.76 12.38
C VAL A 35 30.60 -21.15 12.46
N LYS A 36 29.76 -20.20 12.92
CA LYS A 36 28.30 -20.34 12.86
C LYS A 36 27.74 -19.26 11.99
N LEU A 37 27.02 -19.66 10.95
CA LEU A 37 26.34 -18.76 10.03
C LEU A 37 24.84 -19.04 10.09
N ARG A 38 24.07 -18.01 10.29
CA ARG A 38 22.61 -18.04 10.14
C ARG A 38 22.22 -16.87 9.25
N SER A 39 21.43 -17.14 8.22
CA SER A 39 20.95 -16.13 7.30
C SER A 39 19.46 -16.35 7.03
N ASN A 40 18.74 -15.27 7.00
CA ASN A 40 17.33 -15.23 6.64
C ASN A 40 17.12 -14.15 5.58
N ILE A 41 16.54 -14.53 4.45
CA ILE A 41 16.12 -13.61 3.39
C ILE A 41 14.63 -13.83 3.19
N GLN A 42 13.86 -12.75 3.28
CA GLN A 42 12.43 -12.76 3.09
C GLN A 42 12.01 -11.66 2.13
N TYR A 43 11.26 -12.03 1.11
CA TYR A 43 10.60 -11.13 0.19
C TYR A 43 9.10 -11.25 0.34
N VAL A 44 8.42 -10.11 0.39
CA VAL A 44 6.95 -10.03 0.40
C VAL A 44 6.52 -8.94 -0.57
N GLY A 45 5.79 -9.35 -1.60
CA GLY A 45 5.16 -8.44 -2.56
C GLY A 45 3.64 -8.48 -2.41
N THR A 46 3.00 -7.33 -2.48
CA THR A 46 1.55 -7.18 -2.41
C THR A 46 1.09 -6.20 -3.47
N ASP A 47 0.21 -6.65 -4.35
CA ASP A 47 -0.48 -5.83 -5.33
C ASP A 47 -1.95 -5.71 -4.95
N ARG A 48 -2.45 -4.49 -4.80
CA ARG A 48 -3.85 -4.19 -4.51
C ARG A 48 -4.43 -3.32 -5.61
N LEU A 49 -5.52 -3.79 -6.18
CA LEU A 49 -6.37 -3.05 -7.11
C LEU A 49 -7.69 -2.76 -6.41
N GLU A 50 -8.15 -1.54 -6.49
CA GLU A 50 -9.39 -1.10 -5.86
C GLU A 50 -10.17 -0.20 -6.81
N ASP A 51 -11.38 -0.61 -7.14
CA ASP A 51 -12.33 0.15 -7.93
C ASP A 51 -13.44 0.64 -7.02
N SER A 52 -13.71 1.93 -7.05
CA SER A 52 -14.79 2.54 -6.28
C SER A 52 -15.74 3.31 -7.20
N ARG A 53 -17.02 3.18 -6.94
CA ARG A 53 -18.06 4.01 -7.55
C ARG A 53 -18.92 4.60 -6.44
N THR A 54 -19.10 5.89 -6.48
CA THR A 54 -19.94 6.62 -5.53
C THR A 54 -20.94 7.45 -6.31
N THR A 55 -22.21 7.30 -5.99
CA THR A 55 -23.27 8.13 -6.51
C THR A 55 -23.90 8.87 -5.35
N VAL A 56 -23.97 10.18 -5.44
CA VAL A 56 -24.60 11.06 -4.45
C VAL A 56 -25.75 11.76 -5.10
N ASP A 57 -26.95 11.48 -4.62
CA ASP A 57 -28.19 12.11 -5.05
C ASP A 57 -28.60 13.16 -4.02
N ASN A 58 -28.67 14.41 -4.43
CA ASN A 58 -29.16 15.50 -3.60
C ASN A 58 -30.48 16.02 -4.17
N TYR A 59 -31.52 16.00 -3.36
CA TYR A 59 -32.83 16.53 -3.69
C TYR A 59 -33.05 17.83 -2.91
N LEU A 60 -32.95 18.95 -3.57
CA LEU A 60 -33.29 20.28 -3.05
C LEU A 60 -34.61 20.69 -3.71
N ARG A 61 -35.64 20.81 -2.94
CA ARG A 61 -37.03 21.22 -3.17
C ARG A 61 -37.51 21.51 -4.61
N LYS A 62 -36.66 21.92 -5.53
CA LYS A 62 -36.93 22.12 -6.97
C LYS A 62 -35.82 21.62 -7.90
N ASP A 63 -34.64 21.35 -7.35
CA ASP A 63 -33.47 20.97 -8.16
C ASP A 63 -32.97 19.60 -7.73
N LYS A 64 -32.79 18.73 -8.70
CA LYS A 64 -32.18 17.43 -8.52
C LYS A 64 -30.72 17.55 -8.95
N SER A 65 -29.80 17.22 -8.07
CA SER A 65 -28.36 17.15 -8.37
C SER A 65 -27.86 15.74 -8.13
N ILE A 66 -27.23 15.17 -9.14
CA ILE A 66 -26.60 13.85 -9.07
C ILE A 66 -25.11 14.03 -9.29
N THR A 67 -24.30 13.48 -8.40
CA THR A 67 -22.86 13.44 -8.59
C THR A 67 -22.42 11.98 -8.65
N GLU A 68 -21.86 11.59 -9.78
CA GLU A 68 -21.23 10.29 -9.95
C GLU A 68 -19.71 10.43 -9.89
N SER A 69 -19.08 9.58 -9.09
CA SER A 69 -17.61 9.53 -8.96
C SER A 69 -17.14 8.09 -9.11
N THR A 70 -16.20 7.86 -10.01
CA THR A 70 -15.52 6.59 -10.18
C THR A 70 -14.04 6.78 -9.85
N GLY A 71 -13.47 5.84 -9.09
CA GLY A 71 -12.06 5.86 -8.73
C GLY A 71 -11.43 4.50 -8.97
N HIS A 72 -10.25 4.50 -9.57
CA HIS A 72 -9.37 3.34 -9.69
C HIS A 72 -8.10 3.62 -8.89
N ASN A 73 -7.78 2.73 -7.97
CA ASN A 73 -6.59 2.83 -7.14
C ASN A 73 -5.79 1.53 -7.27
N ARG A 74 -4.52 1.66 -7.62
CA ARG A 74 -3.56 0.56 -7.64
C ARG A 74 -2.45 0.85 -6.63
N GLN A 75 -2.14 -0.12 -5.80
CA GLN A 75 -1.05 -0.03 -4.84
C GLN A 75 -0.21 -1.30 -4.89
N GLY A 76 1.07 -1.15 -5.18
CA GLY A 76 2.10 -2.17 -5.11
C GLY A 76 3.01 -1.90 -3.91
N ASN A 77 3.30 -2.94 -3.12
CA ASN A 77 4.28 -2.90 -2.06
C ASN A 77 5.21 -4.09 -2.19
N ASP A 78 6.49 -3.83 -2.34
CA ASP A 78 7.54 -4.84 -2.35
C ASP A 78 8.49 -4.62 -1.19
N ASN A 79 8.64 -5.62 -0.34
CA ASN A 79 9.51 -5.58 0.83
C ASN A 79 10.52 -6.73 0.76
N LEU A 80 11.78 -6.40 0.92
CA LEU A 80 12.86 -7.36 1.07
C LEU A 80 13.56 -7.13 2.41
N VAL A 81 13.69 -8.18 3.20
CA VAL A 81 14.43 -8.18 4.45
C VAL A 81 15.48 -9.28 4.37
N ALA A 82 16.73 -8.94 4.62
CA ALA A 82 17.83 -9.88 4.71
C ALA A 82 18.59 -9.63 6.02
N ASN A 83 18.76 -10.69 6.77
CA ASN A 83 19.52 -10.69 8.03
C ASN A 83 20.56 -11.79 7.98
N ALA A 84 21.75 -11.53 8.47
CA ALA A 84 22.72 -12.56 8.71
C ALA A 84 23.34 -12.44 10.09
N PHE A 85 23.77 -13.55 10.60
CA PHE A 85 24.50 -13.69 11.85
C PHE A 85 25.70 -14.58 11.57
N LEU A 86 26.88 -14.04 11.76
CA LEU A 86 28.14 -14.78 11.68
C LEU A 86 28.83 -14.69 13.03
N GLU A 87 29.11 -15.83 13.63
CA GLU A 87 29.96 -15.99 14.78
C GLU A 87 31.21 -16.79 14.36
N TRP A 88 32.36 -16.19 14.51
CA TRP A 88 33.62 -16.81 14.18
C TRP A 88 34.57 -16.79 15.38
N LYS A 89 34.86 -17.99 15.89
CA LYS A 89 35.87 -18.20 16.95
C LYS A 89 37.25 -18.26 16.30
N MET A 90 37.98 -17.15 16.35
CA MET A 90 39.30 -17.04 15.76
C MET A 90 40.33 -17.88 16.54
N ASP A 91 40.25 -17.82 17.86
CA ASP A 91 41.05 -18.59 18.80
C ASP A 91 40.25 -18.91 20.06
N SER A 92 40.93 -19.46 21.13
CA SER A 92 40.28 -19.82 22.39
C SER A 92 39.74 -18.63 23.19
N VAL A 93 40.17 -17.42 22.86
CA VAL A 93 39.85 -16.19 23.64
C VAL A 93 39.07 -15.19 22.79
N THR A 94 39.25 -15.21 21.45
CA THR A 94 38.72 -14.20 20.53
C THR A 94 37.56 -14.77 19.70
N THR A 95 36.42 -14.10 19.83
CA THR A 95 35.22 -14.41 19.01
C THR A 95 34.79 -13.15 18.28
N LEU A 96 34.65 -13.23 16.98
CA LEU A 96 34.09 -12.18 16.14
C LEU A 96 32.62 -12.45 15.87
N ILE A 97 31.75 -11.47 16.16
CA ILE A 97 30.34 -11.54 15.86
C ILE A 97 29.99 -10.44 14.86
N PHE A 98 29.44 -10.85 13.73
CA PHE A 98 29.03 -9.92 12.66
C PHE A 98 27.55 -10.11 12.35
N ARG A 99 26.76 -9.04 12.42
CA ARG A 99 25.30 -9.05 12.27
C ARG A 99 24.85 -7.98 11.27
N PRO A 100 24.95 -8.24 9.97
CA PRO A 100 24.40 -7.35 8.96
C PRO A 100 22.88 -7.54 8.88
N GLN A 101 22.18 -6.42 8.72
CA GLN A 101 20.75 -6.37 8.48
C GLN A 101 20.50 -5.43 7.31
N TYR A 102 19.73 -5.90 6.35
CA TYR A 102 19.33 -5.12 5.19
C TYR A 102 17.81 -5.16 5.03
N ARG A 103 17.23 -4.00 4.81
CA ARG A 103 15.79 -3.88 4.52
C ARG A 103 15.60 -2.88 3.39
N THR A 104 14.78 -3.26 2.42
CA THR A 104 14.28 -2.33 1.40
C THR A 104 12.78 -2.48 1.27
N ALA A 105 12.12 -1.35 1.01
CA ALA A 105 10.71 -1.29 0.73
C ALA A 105 10.48 -0.37 -0.46
N VAL A 106 9.68 -0.84 -1.41
CA VAL A 106 9.25 -0.08 -2.59
C VAL A 106 7.74 -0.02 -2.56
N ASN A 107 7.21 1.18 -2.69
CA ASN A 107 5.77 1.42 -2.73
C ASN A 107 5.44 2.18 -4.01
N ASP A 108 4.57 1.60 -4.81
CA ASP A 108 4.01 2.19 -6.01
C ASP A 108 2.52 2.42 -5.82
N ARG A 109 2.07 3.64 -6.02
CA ARG A 109 0.65 3.99 -5.95
C ARG A 109 0.25 4.75 -7.19
N GLY A 110 -0.76 4.25 -7.88
CA GLY A 110 -1.45 4.92 -8.95
C GLY A 110 -2.91 5.13 -8.59
N SER A 111 -3.42 6.34 -8.80
CA SER A 111 -4.84 6.64 -8.63
C SER A 111 -5.35 7.40 -9.84
N SER A 112 -6.54 7.05 -10.29
CA SER A 112 -7.28 7.82 -11.28
C SER A 112 -8.73 7.95 -10.85
N GLY A 113 -9.29 9.13 -11.05
CA GLY A 113 -10.66 9.42 -10.69
C GLY A 113 -11.36 10.19 -11.78
N PHE A 114 -12.63 9.89 -11.95
CA PHE A 114 -13.54 10.58 -12.85
C PHE A 114 -14.81 10.95 -12.08
N GLN A 115 -15.21 12.21 -12.17
CA GLN A 115 -16.38 12.72 -11.50
C GLN A 115 -17.23 13.53 -12.49
N GLN A 116 -18.52 13.27 -12.48
CA GLN A 116 -19.53 14.02 -13.24
C GLN A 116 -20.61 14.52 -12.30
N GLY A 117 -21.01 15.77 -12.49
CA GLY A 117 -22.13 16.39 -11.79
C GLY A 117 -23.24 16.76 -12.77
N TRP A 118 -24.44 16.31 -12.47
CA TRP A 118 -25.65 16.56 -13.25
C TRP A 118 -26.63 17.38 -12.42
N GLY A 119 -27.28 18.37 -13.04
CA GLY A 119 -28.36 19.10 -12.44
C GLY A 119 -29.52 19.19 -13.41
N ASN A 120 -30.72 18.73 -12.99
CA ASN A 120 -31.92 18.71 -13.84
C ASN A 120 -31.68 18.08 -15.23
N ASP A 121 -30.97 16.93 -15.26
CA ASP A 121 -30.59 16.15 -16.45
C ASP A 121 -29.60 16.87 -17.40
N VAL A 122 -28.99 17.97 -16.96
CA VAL A 122 -27.93 18.67 -17.67
C VAL A 122 -26.59 18.41 -16.99
N LEU A 123 -25.56 18.09 -17.78
CA LEU A 123 -24.20 17.95 -17.27
C LEU A 123 -23.67 19.33 -16.86
N LEU A 124 -23.39 19.51 -15.58
CA LEU A 124 -22.90 20.77 -15.03
C LEU A 124 -21.38 20.83 -14.97
N ASN A 125 -20.74 19.73 -14.61
CA ASN A 125 -19.30 19.67 -14.53
C ASN A 125 -18.77 18.26 -14.77
N GLU A 126 -17.52 18.21 -15.23
CA GLU A 126 -16.74 16.99 -15.38
C GLU A 126 -15.34 17.24 -14.82
N ARG A 127 -14.84 16.31 -14.04
CA ARG A 127 -13.50 16.38 -13.48
C ARG A 127 -12.78 15.05 -13.65
N LYS A 128 -11.57 15.11 -14.21
CA LYS A 128 -10.63 14.00 -14.27
C LYS A 128 -9.46 14.27 -13.35
N SER A 129 -9.04 13.29 -12.59
CA SER A 129 -7.86 13.36 -11.74
C SER A 129 -7.03 12.11 -11.92
N SER A 130 -5.71 12.26 -11.94
CA SER A 130 -4.77 11.15 -11.93
C SER A 130 -3.56 11.52 -11.09
N GLY A 131 -3.02 10.56 -10.40
CA GLY A 131 -1.81 10.74 -9.60
C GLY A 131 -1.03 9.45 -9.55
N THR A 132 0.29 9.56 -9.56
CA THR A 132 1.21 8.44 -9.39
C THR A 132 2.22 8.84 -8.34
N THR A 133 2.47 7.94 -7.40
CA THR A 133 3.48 8.12 -6.37
C THR A 133 4.37 6.88 -6.35
N HIS A 134 5.67 7.10 -6.43
CA HIS A 134 6.68 6.08 -6.25
C HIS A 134 7.53 6.46 -5.05
N SER A 135 7.70 5.56 -4.10
CA SER A 135 8.60 5.75 -2.96
C SER A 135 9.44 4.51 -2.73
N SER A 136 10.71 4.70 -2.50
CA SER A 136 11.62 3.64 -2.13
C SER A 136 12.39 4.03 -0.86
N SER A 137 12.60 3.07 0.01
CA SER A 137 13.42 3.22 1.20
C SER A 137 14.35 2.03 1.34
N TYR A 138 15.53 2.27 1.84
CA TYR A 138 16.48 1.23 2.19
C TYR A 138 17.12 1.55 3.54
N ASN A 139 17.41 0.53 4.29
CA ASN A 139 18.12 0.63 5.55
C ASN A 139 19.15 -0.50 5.63
N MET A 140 20.35 -0.17 6.04
CA MET A 140 21.43 -1.13 6.29
C MET A 140 22.01 -0.87 7.67
N THR A 141 22.09 -1.91 8.47
CA THR A 141 22.70 -1.85 9.80
C THR A 141 23.74 -2.95 9.91
N ILE A 142 24.92 -2.61 10.41
CA ILE A 142 26.01 -3.55 10.66
C ILE A 142 26.39 -3.42 12.13
N CYS A 143 26.37 -4.54 12.84
CA CYS A 143 26.88 -4.64 14.21
C CYS A 143 28.07 -5.59 14.21
N LEU A 144 29.18 -5.11 14.77
CA LEU A 144 30.41 -5.86 14.96
C LEU A 144 30.75 -5.87 16.44
N LEU A 145 31.04 -7.05 17.01
CA LEU A 145 31.39 -7.27 18.41
C LEU A 145 32.57 -8.22 18.51
#